data_6f38f91291698c6d5d467c8cc6937e34
#
_entry.id   6f38f91291698c6d5d467c8cc6937e34
#
_cell.length_a   1.000
_cell.length_b   1.000
_cell.length_c   1.000
_cell.angle_alpha   90.00
_cell.angle_beta   90.00
_cell.angle_gamma   90.00
#
_symmetry.space_group_name_H-M   'P 1'
#
loop_
_entity.id
_entity.type
_entity.pdbx_description
1 polymer ?
#
loop_
_entity_poly.entity_id
_entity_poly.type
_entity_poly.pdbx_seq_one_letter_code
_entity_poly.pdbx_strand_id
1 'polypeptide(L)'
;METTMSAKTTVAALLISGLLSPEMTMAEAKNPHPYVGMWVTDDGHVRHELLANGRYDEARGNRESAYQGSYRLTGNHIDYVDDTGFTADGEFIDDVLYHGGMVLRRQSRTTDEQ
;
A
#
# COMPACT_ATOMS: atom_id res chain seq x y z
N MET A 1 32.91 -34.05 -18.65
CA MET A 1 32.78 -33.86 -18.62
C MET A 1 32.27 -33.26 -18.20
N GLU A 2 32.34 -33.17 -18.02
CA GLU A 2 32.08 -32.66 -17.69
C GLU A 2 31.43 -31.99 -17.35
N THR A 3 31.74 -32.01 -17.37
CA THR A 3 31.36 -31.52 -17.17
C THR A 3 30.61 -30.88 -16.79
N THR A 4 30.68 -30.94 -16.79
CA THR A 4 30.21 -30.48 -16.61
C THR A 4 29.50 -29.82 -16.14
N MET A 5 29.54 -29.86 -15.89
CA MET A 5 29.14 -29.38 -15.56
C MET A 5 28.48 -28.73 -15.21
N SER A 6 28.52 -28.72 -15.22
CA SER A 6 28.08 -28.11 -14.96
C SER A 6 27.36 -27.54 -14.59
N ALA A 7 27.30 -27.56 -14.56
CA ALA A 7 26.71 -27.03 -14.24
C ALA A 7 26.28 -26.42 -13.74
N LYS A 8 26.51 -26.37 -13.55
CA LYS A 8 26.22 -25.84 -13.03
C LYS A 8 25.60 -25.11 -12.81
N THR A 9 25.71 -25.08 -12.91
CA THR A 9 25.21 -24.38 -12.59
C THR A 9 24.37 -23.95 -12.31
N THR A 10 24.28 -23.97 -12.25
CA THR A 10 23.53 -23.47 -11.90
C THR A 10 22.94 -23.01 -11.27
N VAL A 11 23.15 -23.02 -10.89
CA VAL A 11 22.65 -22.65 -10.23
C VAL A 11 22.13 -21.79 -9.98
N ALA A 12 22.38 -21.62 -10.08
CA ALA A 12 22.14 -20.78 -9.83
C ALA A 12 21.10 -20.34 -9.76
N ALA A 13 20.79 -20.47 -10.09
CA ALA A 13 19.92 -20.02 -10.14
C ALA A 13 19.12 -19.97 -9.25
N LEU A 14 19.41 -20.39 -8.98
CA LEU A 14 18.81 -20.29 -8.32
C LEU A 14 18.44 -19.60 -7.68
N LEU A 15 18.67 -19.50 -7.63
CA LEU A 15 18.53 -18.90 -7.07
C LEU A 15 17.75 -18.31 -6.88
N ILE A 16 17.46 -18.49 -6.83
CA ILE A 16 17.04 -17.82 -6.69
C ILE A 16 15.89 -17.55 -6.55
N SER A 17 15.57 -17.77 -6.59
CA SER A 17 14.51 -17.52 -6.93
C SER A 17 13.56 -17.43 -5.87
N GLY A 18 12.95 -18.32 -5.52
CA GLY A 18 11.92 -18.23 -4.63
C GLY A 18 12.27 -17.54 -3.41
N LEU A 19 13.41 -17.77 -3.04
CA LEU A 19 13.80 -17.24 -1.90
C LEU A 19 13.79 -15.83 -1.91
N LEU A 20 13.74 -15.27 -3.00
CA LEU A 20 13.81 -13.90 -3.05
C LEU A 20 12.52 -13.26 -2.71
N SER A 21 11.45 -14.00 -2.69
CA SER A 21 10.17 -13.42 -2.41
C SER A 21 10.12 -12.54 -1.19
N PRO A 22 10.63 -12.94 -0.07
CA PRO A 22 10.54 -12.12 1.11
C PRO A 22 11.26 -10.81 0.94
N GLU A 23 12.39 -10.85 0.30
CA GLU A 23 13.13 -9.65 0.08
C GLU A 23 12.41 -8.72 -0.83
N MET A 24 11.80 -9.22 -1.85
CA MET A 24 11.11 -8.39 -2.78
C MET A 24 9.93 -7.73 -2.09
N THR A 25 9.27 -8.45 -1.21
CA THR A 25 8.15 -7.89 -0.51
C THR A 25 8.59 -6.73 0.34
N MET A 26 9.71 -6.84 0.99
CA MET A 26 10.17 -5.77 1.82
C MET A 26 10.58 -4.57 0.98
N ALA A 27 11.14 -4.81 -0.15
CA ALA A 27 11.54 -3.71 -1.00
C ALA A 27 10.32 -2.95 -1.45
N GLU A 28 9.25 -3.65 -1.78
CA GLU A 28 8.05 -3.00 -2.18
C GLU A 28 7.46 -2.20 -1.05
N ALA A 29 7.53 -2.71 0.16
CA ALA A 29 6.97 -2.00 1.29
C ALA A 29 7.74 -0.71 1.53
N LYS A 30 9.00 -0.65 1.15
CA LYS A 30 9.77 0.54 1.37
C LYS A 30 9.63 1.54 0.24
N ASN A 31 9.11 1.12 -0.88
CA ASN A 31 9.00 2.02 -2.01
C ASN A 31 7.69 2.74 -1.95
N PRO A 32 7.70 4.04 -1.85
CA PRO A 32 6.46 4.77 -1.80
C PRO A 32 5.78 4.70 -3.15
N HIS A 33 4.49 4.64 -3.17
CA HIS A 33 3.71 4.74 -4.37
C HIS A 33 3.06 6.12 -4.35
N PRO A 34 2.45 6.55 -5.42
CA PRO A 34 1.94 7.90 -5.50
C PRO A 34 0.80 8.21 -4.54
N TYR A 35 0.25 7.20 -3.89
CA TYR A 35 -0.90 7.42 -3.03
C TYR A 35 -0.60 7.44 -1.53
N VAL A 36 0.65 7.34 -1.16
CA VAL A 36 1.03 7.42 0.24
C VAL A 36 0.65 8.81 0.75
N GLY A 37 0.04 8.88 1.90
CA GLY A 37 -0.30 10.15 2.53
C GLY A 37 -1.69 10.12 3.14
N MET A 38 -2.19 11.29 3.48
CA MET A 38 -3.46 11.43 4.17
C MET A 38 -4.54 11.86 3.18
N TRP A 39 -5.66 11.16 3.22
CA TRP A 39 -6.79 11.43 2.33
C TRP A 39 -7.99 11.79 3.21
N VAL A 40 -8.67 12.86 2.89
CA VAL A 40 -9.64 13.45 3.79
C VAL A 40 -10.93 13.79 3.05
N THR A 41 -12.09 13.54 3.68
CA THR A 41 -13.35 13.99 3.13
C THR A 41 -13.44 15.51 3.25
N ASP A 42 -14.27 16.13 2.44
CA ASP A 42 -14.33 17.59 2.42
C ASP A 42 -14.71 18.17 3.78
N ASP A 43 -15.50 17.47 4.56
CA ASP A 43 -15.91 17.96 5.87
C ASP A 43 -14.89 17.58 6.95
N GLY A 44 -13.82 16.90 6.59
CA GLY A 44 -12.78 16.50 7.54
C GLY A 44 -13.17 15.39 8.48
N HIS A 45 -14.35 14.80 8.30
CA HIS A 45 -14.81 13.76 9.22
C HIS A 45 -14.02 12.47 9.10
N VAL A 46 -13.64 12.09 7.89
CA VAL A 46 -12.88 10.87 7.68
C VAL A 46 -11.47 11.26 7.23
N ARG A 47 -10.48 10.76 7.92
CA ARG A 47 -9.09 11.03 7.60
C ARG A 47 -8.39 9.68 7.49
N HIS A 48 -7.97 9.34 6.31
CA HIS A 48 -7.56 8.01 5.92
C HIS A 48 -6.12 8.04 5.48
N GLU A 49 -5.23 7.51 6.27
CA GLU A 49 -3.81 7.56 5.97
C GLU A 49 -3.33 6.27 5.34
N LEU A 50 -2.65 6.39 4.21
CA LEU A 50 -2.04 5.25 3.55
C LEU A 50 -0.54 5.33 3.82
N LEU A 51 -0.03 4.31 4.48
CA LEU A 51 1.37 4.29 4.86
C LEU A 51 2.18 3.54 3.81
N ALA A 52 3.43 3.85 3.69
CA ALA A 52 4.28 3.23 2.68
C ALA A 52 4.49 1.74 2.90
N ASN A 53 4.22 1.27 4.10
CA ASN A 53 4.45 -0.13 4.42
C ASN A 53 3.25 -1.03 4.11
N GLY A 54 2.24 -0.52 3.41
CA GLY A 54 1.08 -1.33 3.06
C GLY A 54 0.00 -1.34 4.13
N ARG A 55 0.13 -0.49 5.14
CA ARG A 55 -0.87 -0.41 6.20
C ARG A 55 -1.66 0.87 6.03
N TYR A 56 -2.89 0.89 6.56
CA TYR A 56 -3.66 2.10 6.59
C TYR A 56 -4.22 2.33 7.97
N ASP A 57 -4.53 3.59 8.26
CA ASP A 57 -5.03 3.99 9.55
C ASP A 57 -6.08 5.07 9.27
N GLU A 58 -7.32 4.83 9.68
CA GLU A 58 -8.38 5.76 9.40
C GLU A 58 -9.02 6.30 10.66
N ALA A 59 -9.12 7.62 10.74
CA ALA A 59 -9.80 8.29 11.84
C ALA A 59 -11.17 8.72 11.39
N ARG A 60 -12.14 8.73 12.27
CA ARG A 60 -13.47 9.20 11.98
C ARG A 60 -13.95 10.10 13.10
N GLY A 61 -14.28 11.34 12.77
CA GLY A 61 -14.67 12.30 13.78
C GLY A 61 -13.58 12.46 14.79
N ASN A 62 -13.86 12.23 16.06
CA ASN A 62 -12.84 12.34 17.08
C ASN A 62 -12.34 10.95 17.50
N ARG A 63 -12.60 9.92 16.71
CA ARG A 63 -12.06 8.59 16.99
C ARG A 63 -10.84 8.38 16.12
N GLU A 64 -9.67 8.40 16.75
CA GLU A 64 -8.42 8.14 16.06
C GLU A 64 -8.32 6.63 15.85
N SER A 65 -7.73 6.23 14.78
CA SER A 65 -7.53 4.82 14.44
C SER A 65 -8.81 4.01 14.57
N ALA A 66 -9.89 4.58 14.04
CA ALA A 66 -11.17 3.91 14.07
C ALA A 66 -11.12 2.61 13.27
N TYR A 67 -10.31 2.60 12.20
CA TYR A 67 -10.10 1.40 11.42
C TYR A 67 -8.63 1.32 11.03
N GLN A 68 -8.04 0.15 11.14
CA GLN A 68 -6.66 -0.07 10.76
C GLN A 68 -6.57 -1.40 10.04
N GLY A 69 -5.67 -1.53 9.13
CA GLY A 69 -5.48 -2.78 8.40
C GLY A 69 -4.42 -2.67 7.33
N SER A 70 -4.54 -3.51 6.33
CA SER A 70 -3.60 -3.57 5.23
C SER A 70 -4.30 -3.22 3.93
N TYR A 71 -3.56 -2.73 2.95
CA TYR A 71 -4.13 -2.44 1.66
C TYR A 71 -3.21 -2.94 0.57
N ARG A 72 -3.74 -3.10 -0.63
CA ARG A 72 -2.97 -3.50 -1.77
C ARG A 72 -3.45 -2.71 -2.98
N LEU A 73 -2.52 -2.26 -3.78
CA LEU A 73 -2.83 -1.50 -4.97
C LEU A 73 -2.66 -2.35 -6.22
N THR A 74 -3.56 -2.19 -7.17
CA THR A 74 -3.45 -2.79 -8.48
C THR A 74 -3.78 -1.65 -9.43
N GLY A 75 -2.75 -1.00 -9.96
CA GLY A 75 -2.95 0.20 -10.74
C GLY A 75 -3.54 1.29 -9.86
N ASN A 76 -4.73 1.77 -10.23
CA ASN A 76 -5.39 2.79 -9.44
C ASN A 76 -6.48 2.21 -8.54
N HIS A 77 -6.56 0.88 -8.46
CA HIS A 77 -7.55 0.23 -7.61
C HIS A 77 -6.91 -0.15 -6.29
N ILE A 78 -7.61 0.08 -5.18
CA ILE A 78 -7.08 -0.23 -3.87
C ILE A 78 -8.04 -1.21 -3.18
N ASP A 79 -7.49 -2.26 -2.59
CA ASP A 79 -8.23 -3.23 -1.82
C ASP A 79 -7.77 -3.16 -0.39
N TYR A 80 -8.69 -3.19 0.55
CA TYR A 80 -8.38 -3.09 1.98
C TYR A 80 -8.85 -4.34 2.71
N VAL A 81 -8.11 -4.70 3.74
CA VAL A 81 -8.55 -5.73 4.69
C VAL A 81 -8.25 -5.17 6.05
N ASP A 82 -9.25 -4.93 6.88
CA ASP A 82 -8.97 -4.38 8.21
C ASP A 82 -8.54 -5.50 9.13
N ASP A 83 -8.00 -5.16 10.26
CA ASP A 83 -7.42 -6.15 11.16
C ASP A 83 -8.46 -7.10 11.76
N THR A 84 -9.74 -6.82 11.60
CA THR A 84 -10.78 -7.72 12.03
C THR A 84 -11.32 -8.57 10.89
N GLY A 85 -10.80 -8.37 9.69
CA GLY A 85 -11.15 -9.22 8.56
C GLY A 85 -12.14 -8.64 7.56
N PHE A 86 -12.68 -7.47 7.81
CA PHE A 86 -13.61 -6.87 6.86
C PHE A 86 -12.83 -6.33 5.65
N THR A 87 -13.42 -6.43 4.49
CA THR A 87 -12.77 -5.96 3.27
C THR A 87 -13.53 -4.79 2.68
N ALA A 88 -12.84 -4.01 1.91
CA ALA A 88 -13.42 -2.88 1.22
C ALA A 88 -12.52 -2.58 0.02
N ASP A 89 -12.95 -1.67 -0.85
CA ASP A 89 -12.10 -1.30 -1.97
C ASP A 89 -12.40 0.13 -2.38
N GLY A 90 -11.63 0.63 -3.31
CA GLY A 90 -11.79 1.97 -3.81
C GLY A 90 -11.01 2.18 -5.08
N GLU A 91 -11.09 3.38 -5.62
CA GLU A 91 -10.36 3.72 -6.81
C GLU A 91 -9.87 5.14 -6.76
N PHE A 92 -8.67 5.36 -7.28
CA PHE A 92 -8.12 6.70 -7.38
C PHE A 92 -8.34 7.18 -8.82
N ILE A 93 -8.99 8.32 -8.97
CA ILE A 93 -9.21 8.91 -10.27
C ILE A 93 -8.85 10.37 -10.17
N ASP A 94 -7.88 10.82 -10.96
CA ASP A 94 -7.45 12.21 -10.97
C ASP A 94 -7.08 12.69 -9.57
N ASP A 95 -6.38 11.84 -8.84
CA ASP A 95 -5.87 12.14 -7.50
C ASP A 95 -7.01 12.37 -6.50
N VAL A 96 -8.12 11.69 -6.71
CA VAL A 96 -9.25 11.69 -5.77
C VAL A 96 -9.54 10.23 -5.46
N LEU A 97 -9.73 9.91 -4.20
CA LEU A 97 -10.02 8.55 -3.78
C LEU A 97 -11.54 8.39 -3.61
N TYR A 98 -12.11 7.45 -4.33
CA TYR A 98 -13.52 7.10 -4.22
C TYR A 98 -13.59 5.77 -3.45
N HIS A 99 -14.13 5.80 -2.26
CA HIS A 99 -14.10 4.66 -1.37
C HIS A 99 -15.35 4.61 -0.52
N GLY A 100 -16.11 3.54 -0.61
CA GLY A 100 -17.26 3.36 0.27
C GLY A 100 -18.30 4.46 0.16
N GLY A 101 -18.50 4.99 -1.03
CA GLY A 101 -19.45 6.08 -1.22
C GLY A 101 -18.90 7.43 -0.79
N MET A 102 -17.66 7.49 -0.30
CA MET A 102 -17.06 8.72 0.13
C MET A 102 -16.09 9.21 -0.92
N VAL A 103 -15.86 10.50 -0.94
CA VAL A 103 -14.89 11.11 -1.83
C VAL A 103 -13.84 11.74 -0.93
N LEU A 104 -12.59 11.29 -1.07
CA LEU A 104 -11.52 11.78 -0.24
C LEU A 104 -10.44 12.42 -1.13
N ARG A 105 -9.91 13.52 -0.66
CA ARG A 105 -8.89 14.25 -1.41
C ARG A 105 -7.62 14.27 -0.60
N ARG A 106 -6.52 14.39 -1.29
CA ARG A 106 -5.22 14.40 -0.63
C ARG A 106 -5.14 15.62 0.26
N GLN A 107 -4.74 15.43 1.50
CA GLN A 107 -4.59 16.54 2.42
C GLN A 107 -3.34 17.28 2.03
N SER A 108 -3.43 18.58 1.98
CA SER A 108 -2.29 19.39 1.62
C SER A 108 -1.27 19.35 2.73
N ARG A 109 -0.02 19.28 2.36
CA ARG A 109 1.03 19.28 3.32
C ARG A 109 1.71 20.58 3.36
N THR A 110 1.06 21.54 3.29
CA THR A 110 1.56 22.78 3.17
C THR A 110 2.46 23.14 4.10
N THR A 111 2.31 22.72 5.15
CA THR A 111 3.15 23.15 6.01
C THR A 111 4.36 22.92 5.57
N ASP A 112 4.44 21.94 5.04
CA ASP A 112 5.57 21.63 4.61
C ASP A 112 5.92 22.56 3.85
N GLU A 113 5.11 22.93 3.48
CA GLU A 113 5.40 23.65 2.68
C GLU A 113 5.67 24.82 3.16
N GLN A 114 5.64 25.01 3.94
CA GLN A 114 5.99 26.17 4.31
C GLN A 114 6.64 26.24 5.10
#